data_49d4f4a2f11f335de955a3e42bcca3d1
#
_entry.id   49d4f4a2f11f335de955a3e42bcca3d1
#
_cell.length_a   1.000
_cell.length_b   1.000
_cell.length_c   1.000
_cell.angle_alpha   90.00
_cell.angle_beta   90.00
_cell.angle_gamma   90.00
#
_symmetry.space_group_name_H-M   'P 1'
#
loop_
_entity.id
_entity.type
_entity.pdbx_description
1 polymer ?
#
loop_
_entity_poly.entity_id
_entity_poly.type
_entity_poly.pdbx_seq_one_letter_code
_entity_poly.pdbx_strand_id
1 'polypeptide(L)'
;LGINYLSESSISLIENRRLKFCLSEERINRIKNWYGNPYKSVNQLLNKFNIKAKDIDYISTHGIAIKQKKLSNKEEYNEKIDLIIKSKLSKKKKKYQIEQIKFRKKKEEDAIKRGKKLINCLKKKFKKKIYIYDHHTCHAASAAYFSGWKKSYVLTIDGWGDDSSAKLFKFSKNKLHHIRSTSLLNSLGYFYGSITKCLGFQPHRDEGKVLGLAAYGNFRKAYSDISKMISFNYKKKNFTSHPEKGLYLPSFQNKNLNYLLKKYNKQDIAAATQKRLEDLVIEYIKFIDKKPFKLTLAGGVFSNVKLNQKILQLKKVKDVFIFPNMGDGGLAVGAATLCYLEKRKIYSKKLNNVYYGLSFSNEEIKKELIKYNLKYVFNKKITKQVAKEIFNGKTIGIFQGRMEFGPRALGNRSIFCNARNSKINASLNRKLGRTEFMPFAPITLDKYANKMYLNYNKGKCASKFMTVTFKCTKKMKQISPATVHIDGTARPQIIDYNSNPKIYNLLKEYLKISKIPNMINTSFNMHEEPIVYTPRDAIKSFLSSKIDYLFIGDFLASKRI
;
A
#
# COMPACT_ATOMS: atom_id res chain seq x y z
N LEU A 1 -1.19 -20.31 9.15
CA LEU A 1 -2.01 -19.10 9.16
C LEU A 1 -1.21 -17.93 9.72
N GLY A 2 -1.03 -16.85 8.93
CA GLY A 2 -0.46 -15.59 9.39
C GLY A 2 -1.55 -14.58 9.72
N ILE A 3 -1.34 -13.79 10.75
CA ILE A 3 -2.30 -12.81 11.27
C ILE A 3 -1.60 -11.48 11.52
N ASN A 4 -2.13 -10.41 10.95
CA ASN A 4 -1.84 -9.03 11.34
C ASN A 4 -3.03 -8.47 12.11
N TYR A 5 -2.79 -7.91 13.29
CA TYR A 5 -3.82 -7.49 14.25
C TYR A 5 -3.79 -6.00 14.60
N LEU A 6 -2.88 -5.25 14.01
CA LEU A 6 -2.75 -3.81 14.21
C LEU A 6 -3.40 -3.03 13.06
N SER A 7 -2.69 -2.05 12.54
CA SER A 7 -3.10 -1.28 11.37
C SER A 7 -3.28 -2.19 10.16
N GLU A 8 -4.24 -1.90 9.29
CA GLU A 8 -4.54 -2.69 8.08
C GLU A 8 -4.70 -4.20 8.37
N SER A 9 -5.35 -4.53 9.46
CA SER A 9 -5.54 -5.89 9.97
C SER A 9 -5.92 -6.88 8.86
N SER A 10 -5.26 -8.03 8.83
CA SER A 10 -5.36 -8.99 7.73
C SER A 10 -4.97 -10.40 8.14
N ILE A 11 -5.32 -11.36 7.29
CA ILE A 11 -4.89 -12.76 7.41
C ILE A 11 -4.28 -13.27 6.11
N SER A 12 -3.47 -14.33 6.22
CA SER A 12 -2.96 -15.08 5.08
C SER A 12 -2.83 -16.57 5.40
N LEU A 13 -3.18 -17.41 4.44
CA LEU A 13 -3.01 -18.86 4.51
C LEU A 13 -1.96 -19.31 3.51
N ILE A 14 -0.95 -20.02 4.00
CA ILE A 14 -0.01 -20.79 3.18
C ILE A 14 -0.33 -22.27 3.30
N GLU A 15 -0.56 -22.92 2.18
CA GLU A 15 -0.80 -24.33 2.06
C GLU A 15 0.09 -24.89 0.95
N ASN A 16 0.73 -26.04 1.20
CA ASN A 16 1.58 -26.72 0.22
C ASN A 16 2.60 -25.80 -0.48
N ARG A 17 3.32 -24.98 0.31
CA ARG A 17 4.33 -24.01 -0.16
C ARG A 17 3.77 -22.88 -1.04
N ARG A 18 2.46 -22.65 -1.05
CA ARG A 18 1.80 -21.63 -1.87
C ARG A 18 0.92 -20.73 -1.01
N LEU A 19 0.96 -19.44 -1.29
CA LEU A 19 -0.03 -18.51 -0.76
C LEU A 19 -1.40 -18.86 -1.36
N LYS A 20 -2.34 -19.27 -0.52
CA LYS A 20 -3.64 -19.79 -0.92
C LYS A 20 -4.75 -18.77 -0.80
N PHE A 21 -4.72 -18.01 0.30
CA PHE A 21 -5.75 -17.06 0.64
C PHE A 21 -5.18 -15.88 1.43
N CYS A 22 -5.67 -14.67 1.14
CA CYS A 22 -5.38 -13.47 1.92
C CYS A 22 -6.62 -12.58 1.95
N LEU A 23 -6.84 -11.95 3.11
CA LEU A 23 -7.98 -11.06 3.28
C LEU A 23 -7.70 -10.00 4.33
N SER A 24 -8.02 -8.74 4.00
CA SER A 24 -8.00 -7.62 4.94
C SER A 24 -9.36 -7.50 5.64
N GLU A 25 -9.36 -7.30 6.94
CA GLU A 25 -10.57 -7.24 7.77
C GLU A 25 -11.52 -6.12 7.34
N GLU A 26 -10.98 -4.98 6.91
CA GLU A 26 -11.77 -3.83 6.42
C GLU A 26 -12.70 -4.19 5.26
N ARG A 27 -12.37 -5.23 4.47
CA ARG A 27 -13.20 -5.67 3.35
C ARG A 27 -14.50 -6.29 3.83
N ILE A 28 -14.48 -6.95 5.00
CA ILE A 28 -15.64 -7.61 5.58
C ILE A 28 -16.41 -6.69 6.53
N ASN A 29 -15.70 -5.99 7.44
CA ASN A 29 -16.35 -5.14 8.42
C ASN A 29 -16.79 -3.78 7.86
N ARG A 30 -16.35 -3.44 6.64
CA ARG A 30 -16.63 -2.20 5.90
C ARG A 30 -16.11 -0.92 6.58
N ILE A 31 -15.10 -1.05 7.47
CA ILE A 31 -14.43 0.07 8.14
C ILE A 31 -13.04 0.22 7.55
N LYS A 32 -12.82 1.31 6.80
CA LYS A 32 -11.57 1.58 6.10
C LYS A 32 -10.40 1.75 7.06
N ASN A 33 -9.24 1.17 6.70
CA ASN A 33 -8.01 1.16 7.51
C ASN A 33 -8.25 0.58 8.92
N TRP A 34 -9.01 -0.51 9.00
CA TRP A 34 -9.35 -1.15 10.27
C TRP A 34 -8.12 -1.43 11.12
N TYR A 35 -8.20 -0.99 12.36
CA TYR A 35 -7.21 -1.25 13.39
C TYR A 35 -7.81 -2.18 14.45
N GLY A 36 -7.31 -3.41 14.55
CA GLY A 36 -7.80 -4.39 15.52
C GLY A 36 -7.76 -5.83 15.00
N ASN A 37 -8.44 -6.72 15.70
CA ASN A 37 -8.39 -8.16 15.41
C ASN A 37 -9.13 -8.52 14.12
N PRO A 38 -8.58 -9.40 13.26
CA PRO A 38 -9.21 -9.88 12.03
C PRO A 38 -10.15 -11.07 12.26
N TYR A 39 -11.07 -10.96 13.22
CA TYR A 39 -11.96 -12.07 13.58
C TYR A 39 -12.89 -12.50 12.45
N LYS A 40 -13.48 -11.54 11.73
CA LYS A 40 -14.39 -11.84 10.62
C LYS A 40 -13.63 -12.50 9.47
N SER A 41 -12.40 -12.03 9.18
CA SER A 41 -11.55 -12.62 8.15
C SER A 41 -11.15 -14.06 8.48
N VAL A 42 -10.81 -14.35 9.75
CA VAL A 42 -10.51 -15.71 10.22
C VAL A 42 -11.73 -16.62 10.07
N ASN A 43 -12.91 -16.17 10.52
CA ASN A 43 -14.13 -16.97 10.38
C ASN A 43 -14.49 -17.21 8.91
N GLN A 44 -14.34 -16.17 8.06
CA GLN A 44 -14.57 -16.28 6.61
C GLN A 44 -13.65 -17.30 5.95
N LEU A 45 -12.37 -17.36 6.36
CA LEU A 45 -11.42 -18.34 5.87
C LEU A 45 -11.87 -19.77 6.27
N LEU A 46 -12.17 -19.99 7.55
CA LEU A 46 -12.56 -21.30 8.05
C LEU A 46 -13.82 -21.81 7.33
N ASN A 47 -14.85 -20.96 7.19
CA ASN A 47 -16.08 -21.29 6.50
C ASN A 47 -15.86 -21.57 4.98
N LYS A 48 -15.08 -20.71 4.29
CA LYS A 48 -14.86 -20.84 2.83
C LYS A 48 -14.17 -22.15 2.46
N PHE A 49 -13.22 -22.60 3.28
CA PHE A 49 -12.47 -23.83 3.03
C PHE A 49 -13.06 -25.04 3.79
N ASN A 50 -14.17 -24.85 4.50
CA ASN A 50 -14.80 -25.88 5.33
C ASN A 50 -13.79 -26.57 6.26
N ILE A 51 -12.94 -25.78 6.93
CA ILE A 51 -11.90 -26.24 7.86
C ILE A 51 -12.20 -25.79 9.27
N LYS A 52 -11.80 -26.59 10.24
CA LYS A 52 -11.90 -26.26 11.67
C LYS A 52 -10.61 -25.60 12.16
N ALA A 53 -10.66 -24.90 13.28
CA ALA A 53 -9.46 -24.28 13.86
C ALA A 53 -8.33 -25.29 14.15
N LYS A 54 -8.68 -26.56 14.46
CA LYS A 54 -7.72 -27.65 14.68
C LYS A 54 -6.92 -28.05 13.43
N ASP A 55 -7.46 -27.81 12.22
CA ASP A 55 -6.84 -28.18 10.95
C ASP A 55 -5.74 -27.20 10.54
N ILE A 56 -5.62 -26.06 11.23
CA ILE A 56 -4.52 -25.11 11.03
C ILE A 56 -3.28 -25.59 11.80
N ASP A 57 -2.25 -26.10 11.11
CA ASP A 57 -1.03 -26.62 11.75
C ASP A 57 -0.31 -25.56 12.58
N TYR A 58 -0.07 -24.38 12.00
CA TYR A 58 0.73 -23.31 12.60
C TYR A 58 0.04 -21.96 12.50
N ILE A 59 0.18 -21.16 13.56
CA ILE A 59 -0.33 -19.80 13.62
C ILE A 59 0.81 -18.86 13.95
N SER A 60 0.89 -17.77 13.20
CA SER A 60 1.97 -16.81 13.32
C SER A 60 1.47 -15.37 13.26
N THR A 61 2.22 -14.49 13.90
CA THR A 61 1.95 -13.05 13.90
C THR A 61 3.28 -12.28 14.04
N HIS A 62 3.18 -10.96 14.00
CA HIS A 62 4.30 -10.06 14.22
C HIS A 62 4.26 -9.44 15.63
N GLY A 63 5.33 -8.70 16.00
CA GLY A 63 5.41 -7.96 17.24
C GLY A 63 6.24 -8.65 18.31
N ILE A 64 7.56 -8.80 18.08
CA ILE A 64 8.48 -9.47 19.02
C ILE A 64 8.60 -8.73 20.35
N ALA A 65 8.40 -7.42 20.39
CA ALA A 65 8.36 -6.61 21.61
C ALA A 65 7.31 -7.11 22.62
N ILE A 66 6.22 -7.73 22.13
CA ILE A 66 5.20 -8.37 22.98
C ILE A 66 5.80 -9.56 23.73
N LYS A 67 6.69 -10.34 23.07
CA LYS A 67 7.35 -11.52 23.65
C LYS A 67 8.41 -11.11 24.66
N GLN A 68 9.17 -10.07 24.39
CA GLN A 68 10.32 -9.64 25.20
C GLN A 68 9.92 -8.87 26.46
N LYS A 69 8.67 -8.39 26.56
CA LYS A 69 8.16 -7.59 27.69
C LYS A 69 8.92 -6.30 28.01
N LYS A 70 9.86 -5.87 27.16
CA LYS A 70 10.71 -4.69 27.35
C LYS A 70 10.58 -3.71 26.20
N LEU A 71 10.59 -2.41 26.54
CA LEU A 71 10.85 -1.34 25.59
C LEU A 71 12.35 -1.39 25.25
N SER A 72 12.68 -1.73 24.01
CA SER A 72 14.07 -1.91 23.58
C SER A 72 14.86 -0.59 23.43
N ASN A 73 14.19 0.56 23.52
CA ASN A 73 14.78 1.88 23.21
C ASN A 73 14.81 2.85 24.41
N LYS A 74 14.81 2.35 25.66
CA LYS A 74 14.78 3.21 26.86
C LYS A 74 15.91 4.25 26.89
N GLU A 75 17.12 3.84 26.52
CA GLU A 75 18.30 4.72 26.47
C GLU A 75 18.14 5.81 25.41
N GLU A 76 17.66 5.47 24.22
CA GLU A 76 17.45 6.45 23.15
C GLU A 76 16.36 7.46 23.47
N TYR A 77 15.31 7.07 24.20
CA TYR A 77 14.32 8.01 24.72
C TYR A 77 14.96 9.06 25.65
N ASN A 78 15.85 8.61 26.54
CA ASN A 78 16.59 9.50 27.44
C ASN A 78 17.56 10.39 26.66
N GLU A 79 18.34 9.84 25.72
CA GLU A 79 19.23 10.60 24.84
C GLU A 79 18.50 11.74 24.11
N LYS A 80 17.32 11.45 23.55
CA LYS A 80 16.51 12.47 22.87
C LYS A 80 15.96 13.53 23.82
N ILE A 81 15.58 13.16 25.03
CA ILE A 81 15.14 14.09 26.07
C ILE A 81 16.30 15.03 26.48
N ASP A 82 17.49 14.47 26.70
CA ASP A 82 18.70 15.23 27.07
C ASP A 82 19.09 16.24 25.97
N LEU A 83 19.01 15.83 24.70
CA LEU A 83 19.22 16.73 23.57
C LEU A 83 18.23 17.93 23.59
N ILE A 84 16.96 17.68 23.94
CA ILE A 84 15.95 18.74 24.06
C ILE A 84 16.28 19.65 25.23
N ILE A 85 16.66 19.09 26.39
CA ILE A 85 17.01 19.88 27.60
C ILE A 85 18.19 20.80 27.30
N LYS A 86 19.24 20.30 26.65
CA LYS A 86 20.45 21.07 26.28
C LYS A 86 20.24 22.06 25.12
N SER A 87 19.10 21.97 24.40
CA SER A 87 18.83 22.83 23.23
C SER A 87 18.58 24.31 23.58
N LYS A 88 18.62 25.18 22.55
CA LYS A 88 18.28 26.61 22.66
C LYS A 88 16.77 26.90 22.60
N LEU A 89 15.91 25.88 22.70
CA LEU A 89 14.46 26.05 22.68
C LEU A 89 13.98 26.76 23.97
N SER A 90 12.88 27.54 23.86
CA SER A 90 12.22 28.11 25.02
C SER A 90 11.69 27.02 25.97
N LYS A 91 11.58 27.35 27.28
CA LYS A 91 11.04 26.41 28.30
C LYS A 91 9.72 25.78 27.88
N LYS A 92 8.78 26.53 27.31
CA LYS A 92 7.48 26.07 26.82
C LYS A 92 7.65 25.03 25.68
N LYS A 93 8.54 25.27 24.71
CA LYS A 93 8.82 24.34 23.60
C LYS A 93 9.53 23.10 24.12
N LYS A 94 10.49 23.18 25.02
CA LYS A 94 11.16 22.03 25.64
C LYS A 94 10.15 21.13 26.36
N LYS A 95 9.31 21.70 27.23
CA LYS A 95 8.25 20.96 27.95
C LYS A 95 7.35 20.20 26.96
N TYR A 96 6.85 20.89 25.94
CA TYR A 96 5.98 20.27 24.92
C TYR A 96 6.66 19.10 24.19
N GLN A 97 7.92 19.25 23.76
CA GLN A 97 8.68 18.20 23.08
C GLN A 97 8.87 16.97 23.97
N ILE A 98 9.25 17.16 25.24
CA ILE A 98 9.44 16.08 26.20
C ILE A 98 8.12 15.34 26.45
N GLU A 99 7.01 16.07 26.62
CA GLU A 99 5.67 15.46 26.79
C GLU A 99 5.29 14.60 25.60
N GLN A 100 5.58 15.03 24.37
CA GLN A 100 5.31 14.23 23.16
C GLN A 100 6.17 12.96 23.10
N ILE A 101 7.43 13.01 23.51
CA ILE A 101 8.29 11.83 23.59
C ILE A 101 7.74 10.84 24.65
N LYS A 102 7.36 11.35 25.83
CA LYS A 102 6.72 10.52 26.88
C LYS A 102 5.39 9.92 26.42
N PHE A 103 4.58 10.69 25.70
CA PHE A 103 3.34 10.22 25.10
C PHE A 103 3.59 9.08 24.10
N ARG A 104 4.64 9.19 23.26
CA ARG A 104 5.02 8.12 22.34
C ARG A 104 5.37 6.83 23.08
N LYS A 105 6.19 6.93 24.13
CA LYS A 105 6.56 5.77 24.97
C LYS A 105 5.31 5.07 25.52
N LYS A 106 4.34 5.82 26.04
CA LYS A 106 3.07 5.27 26.54
C LYS A 106 2.28 4.55 25.44
N LYS A 107 2.26 5.09 24.21
CA LYS A 107 1.60 4.45 23.06
C LYS A 107 2.21 3.09 22.72
N GLU A 108 3.52 2.91 22.85
CA GLU A 108 4.19 1.62 22.65
C GLU A 108 3.82 0.62 23.73
N GLU A 109 3.81 1.04 25.00
CA GLU A 109 3.38 0.21 26.11
C GLU A 109 1.93 -0.30 25.93
N ASP A 110 1.05 0.59 25.48
CA ASP A 110 -0.35 0.25 25.18
C ASP A 110 -0.46 -0.73 23.99
N ALA A 111 0.39 -0.58 22.96
CA ALA A 111 0.40 -1.50 21.83
C ALA A 111 0.87 -2.92 22.26
N ILE A 112 1.88 -3.00 23.14
CA ILE A 112 2.34 -4.26 23.72
C ILE A 112 1.23 -4.94 24.53
N LYS A 113 0.50 -4.18 25.37
CA LYS A 113 -0.64 -4.70 26.16
C LYS A 113 -1.74 -5.26 25.25
N ARG A 114 -2.13 -4.52 24.20
CA ARG A 114 -3.12 -4.98 23.21
C ARG A 114 -2.66 -6.25 22.48
N GLY A 115 -1.41 -6.30 22.05
CA GLY A 115 -0.85 -7.47 21.41
C GLY A 115 -0.88 -8.72 22.30
N LYS A 116 -0.53 -8.60 23.59
CA LYS A 116 -0.65 -9.70 24.57
C LYS A 116 -2.09 -10.22 24.69
N LYS A 117 -3.05 -9.31 24.77
CA LYS A 117 -4.49 -9.68 24.84
C LYS A 117 -4.90 -10.48 23.60
N LEU A 118 -4.50 -10.03 22.42
CA LEU A 118 -4.80 -10.75 21.17
C LEU A 118 -4.17 -12.15 21.15
N ILE A 119 -2.88 -12.26 21.47
CA ILE A 119 -2.18 -13.55 21.46
C ILE A 119 -2.88 -14.54 22.38
N ASN A 120 -3.34 -14.09 23.55
CA ASN A 120 -4.12 -14.94 24.45
C ASN A 120 -5.47 -15.36 23.84
N CYS A 121 -6.17 -14.47 23.14
CA CYS A 121 -7.41 -14.83 22.42
C CYS A 121 -7.13 -15.86 21.31
N LEU A 122 -6.05 -15.70 20.54
CA LEU A 122 -5.65 -16.66 19.51
C LEU A 122 -5.30 -18.02 20.10
N LYS A 123 -4.54 -18.05 21.22
CA LYS A 123 -4.22 -19.31 21.93
C LYS A 123 -5.48 -20.04 22.37
N LYS A 124 -6.47 -19.34 22.97
CA LYS A 124 -7.76 -19.91 23.37
C LYS A 124 -8.54 -20.47 22.17
N LYS A 125 -8.65 -19.69 21.07
CA LYS A 125 -9.42 -20.08 19.86
C LYS A 125 -8.83 -21.29 19.16
N PHE A 126 -7.52 -21.33 18.99
CA PHE A 126 -6.85 -22.37 18.19
C PHE A 126 -6.27 -23.51 19.04
N LYS A 127 -6.13 -23.33 20.35
CA LYS A 127 -5.48 -24.27 21.28
C LYS A 127 -4.09 -24.68 20.81
N LYS A 128 -3.32 -23.77 20.20
CA LYS A 128 -2.00 -23.98 19.60
C LYS A 128 -0.99 -22.90 20.02
N LYS A 129 0.30 -23.21 19.85
CA LYS A 129 1.40 -22.25 20.00
C LYS A 129 1.29 -21.18 18.93
N ILE A 130 1.47 -19.91 19.32
CA ILE A 130 1.53 -18.77 18.40
C ILE A 130 3.01 -18.42 18.18
N TYR A 131 3.43 -18.41 16.91
CA TYR A 131 4.77 -18.01 16.49
C TYR A 131 4.79 -16.50 16.27
N ILE A 132 5.75 -15.80 16.89
CA ILE A 132 5.82 -14.34 16.86
C ILE A 132 7.14 -13.93 16.26
N TYR A 133 7.09 -13.08 15.23
CA TYR A 133 8.24 -12.58 14.49
C TYR A 133 8.40 -11.07 14.64
N ASP A 134 9.61 -10.58 14.38
CA ASP A 134 9.88 -9.15 14.29
C ASP A 134 9.08 -8.52 13.15
N HIS A 135 8.52 -7.35 13.38
CA HIS A 135 7.66 -6.62 12.45
C HIS A 135 8.34 -6.37 11.09
N HIS A 136 9.54 -5.78 11.12
CA HIS A 136 10.28 -5.49 9.88
C HIS A 136 10.79 -6.75 9.19
N THR A 137 11.04 -7.83 9.93
CA THR A 137 11.38 -9.13 9.35
C THR A 137 10.17 -9.73 8.63
N CYS A 138 8.95 -9.53 9.14
CA CYS A 138 7.72 -9.89 8.41
C CYS A 138 7.56 -9.08 7.12
N HIS A 139 7.77 -7.76 7.15
CA HIS A 139 7.80 -6.95 5.93
C HIS A 139 8.85 -7.44 4.93
N ALA A 140 10.07 -7.72 5.41
CA ALA A 140 11.15 -8.21 4.56
C ALA A 140 10.82 -9.57 3.92
N ALA A 141 10.20 -10.47 4.68
CA ALA A 141 9.79 -11.78 4.19
C ALA A 141 8.72 -11.68 3.10
N SER A 142 7.68 -10.84 3.30
CA SER A 142 6.66 -10.62 2.28
C SER A 142 7.25 -10.10 0.96
N ALA A 143 8.28 -9.26 0.99
CA ALA A 143 8.93 -8.75 -0.23
C ALA A 143 9.92 -9.75 -0.83
N ALA A 144 10.85 -10.30 -0.04
CA ALA A 144 11.93 -11.13 -0.54
C ALA A 144 11.43 -12.44 -1.17
N TYR A 145 10.56 -13.17 -0.46
CA TYR A 145 10.13 -14.50 -0.90
C TYR A 145 9.12 -14.47 -2.04
N PHE A 146 8.51 -13.33 -2.33
CA PHE A 146 7.57 -13.16 -3.45
C PHE A 146 8.14 -12.39 -4.64
N SER A 147 9.40 -11.94 -4.57
CA SER A 147 10.09 -11.29 -5.68
C SER A 147 10.46 -12.26 -6.82
N GLY A 148 10.64 -13.55 -6.51
CA GLY A 148 11.20 -14.56 -7.41
C GLY A 148 12.72 -14.44 -7.61
N TRP A 149 13.42 -13.64 -6.81
CA TRP A 149 14.86 -13.44 -6.91
C TRP A 149 15.62 -14.32 -5.93
N LYS A 150 16.75 -14.90 -6.37
CA LYS A 150 17.64 -15.69 -5.52
C LYS A 150 18.52 -14.82 -4.60
N LYS A 151 18.80 -13.57 -5.02
CA LYS A 151 19.63 -12.60 -4.28
C LYS A 151 19.06 -11.19 -4.48
N SER A 152 18.92 -10.46 -3.37
CA SER A 152 18.54 -9.04 -3.34
C SER A 152 18.93 -8.41 -2.01
N TYR A 153 18.98 -7.07 -1.95
CA TYR A 153 18.82 -6.37 -0.69
C TYR A 153 17.34 -6.16 -0.42
N VAL A 154 16.97 -6.07 0.85
CA VAL A 154 15.60 -5.85 1.30
C VAL A 154 15.61 -4.64 2.21
N LEU A 155 14.94 -3.58 1.82
CA LEU A 155 14.79 -2.38 2.64
C LEU A 155 13.34 -2.25 3.07
N THR A 156 13.12 -2.18 4.37
CA THR A 156 11.81 -1.93 4.97
C THR A 156 11.82 -0.57 5.64
N ILE A 157 10.84 0.31 5.34
CA ILE A 157 10.69 1.62 5.99
C ILE A 157 9.21 1.84 6.31
N ASP A 158 8.92 2.10 7.59
CA ASP A 158 7.57 2.29 8.08
C ASP A 158 7.46 3.46 9.06
N GLY A 159 6.28 3.65 9.62
CA GLY A 159 6.06 4.53 10.77
C GLY A 159 6.82 3.99 11.98
N TRP A 160 6.52 2.76 12.37
CA TRP A 160 7.23 2.03 13.42
C TRP A 160 6.78 0.54 13.44
N GLY A 161 7.66 -0.31 13.92
CA GLY A 161 7.37 -1.72 14.19
C GLY A 161 8.39 -2.27 15.20
N ASP A 162 7.89 -2.78 16.31
CA ASP A 162 8.72 -3.19 17.45
C ASP A 162 9.64 -2.05 17.93
N ASP A 163 10.94 -2.13 17.68
CA ASP A 163 11.97 -1.17 18.10
C ASP A 163 12.43 -0.24 16.95
N SER A 164 11.95 -0.47 15.75
CA SER A 164 12.54 0.12 14.55
C SER A 164 11.50 0.83 13.68
N SER A 165 11.99 1.75 12.86
CA SER A 165 11.23 2.38 11.75
C SER A 165 11.75 1.96 10.37
N ALA A 166 12.95 1.40 10.32
CA ALA A 166 13.50 0.81 9.10
C ALA A 166 14.51 -0.30 9.41
N LYS A 167 14.55 -1.32 8.56
CA LYS A 167 15.60 -2.35 8.59
C LYS A 167 16.10 -2.67 7.19
N LEU A 168 17.40 -2.96 7.11
CA LEU A 168 18.06 -3.44 5.90
C LEU A 168 18.49 -4.87 6.09
N PHE A 169 18.16 -5.71 5.11
CA PHE A 169 18.57 -7.11 5.06
C PHE A 169 19.25 -7.42 3.73
N LYS A 170 20.06 -8.48 3.73
CA LYS A 170 20.53 -9.17 2.52
C LYS A 170 19.78 -10.49 2.40
N PHE A 171 19.09 -10.68 1.29
CA PHE A 171 18.45 -11.93 0.96
C PHE A 171 19.35 -12.74 0.04
N SER A 172 19.77 -13.92 0.50
CA SER A 172 20.59 -14.85 -0.27
C SER A 172 20.48 -16.26 0.30
N LYS A 173 20.65 -17.28 -0.54
CA LYS A 173 20.51 -18.70 -0.14
C LYS A 173 19.20 -18.97 0.61
N ASN A 174 18.14 -18.27 0.18
CA ASN A 174 16.79 -18.36 0.75
C ASN A 174 16.69 -17.97 2.24
N LYS A 175 17.58 -17.07 2.71
CA LYS A 175 17.60 -16.55 4.08
C LYS A 175 17.71 -15.03 4.08
N LEU A 176 17.10 -14.40 5.08
CA LEU A 176 17.22 -12.98 5.38
C LEU A 176 18.34 -12.77 6.40
N HIS A 177 19.37 -12.04 6.03
CA HIS A 177 20.48 -11.66 6.90
C HIS A 177 20.33 -10.19 7.25
N HIS A 178 20.08 -9.88 8.52
CA HIS A 178 19.97 -8.50 9.01
C HIS A 178 21.33 -7.79 8.88
N ILE A 179 21.28 -6.53 8.42
CA ILE A 179 22.48 -5.69 8.25
C ILE A 179 22.44 -4.51 9.20
N ARG A 180 21.29 -3.79 9.26
CA ARG A 180 21.21 -2.52 9.99
C ARG A 180 19.76 -2.17 10.32
N SER A 181 19.53 -1.52 11.47
CA SER A 181 18.23 -0.99 11.89
C SER A 181 18.28 0.52 12.08
N THR A 182 17.15 1.19 11.83
CA THR A 182 16.90 2.57 12.24
C THR A 182 15.86 2.55 13.36
N SER A 183 16.15 3.22 14.45
CA SER A 183 15.24 3.33 15.57
C SER A 183 13.91 3.96 15.17
N LEU A 184 12.87 3.62 15.91
CA LEU A 184 11.53 4.19 15.75
C LEU A 184 11.49 5.71 15.99
N LEU A 185 12.40 6.26 16.81
CA LEU A 185 12.49 7.72 17.05
C LEU A 185 13.06 8.48 15.85
N ASN A 186 13.63 7.80 14.87
CA ASN A 186 14.19 8.36 13.65
C ASN A 186 13.35 8.03 12.40
N SER A 187 12.03 7.99 12.56
CA SER A 187 11.09 7.49 11.56
C SER A 187 10.83 8.46 10.42
N LEU A 188 11.02 7.99 9.18
CA LEU A 188 10.58 8.70 7.96
C LEU A 188 9.05 8.66 7.79
N GLY A 189 8.39 7.58 8.24
CA GLY A 189 6.93 7.50 8.21
C GLY A 189 6.29 8.55 9.11
N TYR A 190 6.79 8.72 10.33
CA TYR A 190 6.32 9.79 11.23
C TYR A 190 6.68 11.20 10.73
N PHE A 191 7.84 11.36 10.12
CA PHE A 191 8.21 12.63 9.48
C PHE A 191 7.16 13.02 8.43
N TYR A 192 6.84 12.11 7.50
CA TYR A 192 5.87 12.39 6.44
C TYR A 192 4.45 12.55 6.99
N GLY A 193 4.03 11.67 7.91
CA GLY A 193 2.72 11.74 8.56
C GLY A 193 2.51 13.00 9.40
N SER A 194 3.56 13.55 10.03
CA SER A 194 3.47 14.82 10.77
C SER A 194 3.16 16.00 9.86
N ILE A 195 3.77 16.04 8.68
CA ILE A 195 3.46 17.05 7.65
C ILE A 195 2.08 16.80 7.06
N THR A 196 1.68 15.54 6.83
CA THR A 196 0.32 15.19 6.40
C THR A 196 -0.71 15.80 7.35
N LYS A 197 -0.51 15.65 8.66
CA LYS A 197 -1.38 16.27 9.69
C LYS A 197 -1.32 17.80 9.66
N CYS A 198 -0.13 18.36 9.53
CA CYS A 198 0.06 19.82 9.46
C CYS A 198 -0.72 20.45 8.29
N LEU A 199 -0.77 19.77 7.14
CA LEU A 199 -1.51 20.22 5.95
C LEU A 199 -3.03 20.05 6.06
N GLY A 200 -3.54 19.49 7.17
CA GLY A 200 -4.97 19.27 7.42
C GLY A 200 -5.49 17.92 6.96
N PHE A 201 -4.62 17.00 6.57
CA PHE A 201 -4.97 15.64 6.14
C PHE A 201 -4.82 14.62 7.28
N GLN A 202 -5.37 13.41 7.07
CA GLN A 202 -5.31 12.35 8.06
C GLN A 202 -4.08 11.46 7.87
N PRO A 203 -3.15 11.40 8.87
CA PRO A 203 -2.04 10.45 8.84
C PRO A 203 -2.50 8.99 8.77
N HIS A 204 -1.67 8.13 8.20
CA HIS A 204 -1.92 6.73 7.86
C HIS A 204 -2.99 6.50 6.77
N ARG A 205 -3.47 7.58 6.13
CA ARG A 205 -4.53 7.50 5.15
C ARG A 205 -4.33 8.41 3.95
N ASP A 206 -3.96 9.65 4.21
CA ASP A 206 -3.97 10.72 3.20
C ASP A 206 -2.56 11.15 2.73
N GLU A 207 -1.50 10.38 3.04
CA GLU A 207 -0.13 10.66 2.55
C GLU A 207 -0.08 10.73 1.02
N GLY A 208 -0.95 9.97 0.34
CA GLY A 208 -1.12 10.04 -1.10
C GLY A 208 -1.62 11.39 -1.61
N LYS A 209 -2.42 12.12 -0.81
CA LYS A 209 -2.87 13.48 -1.14
C LYS A 209 -1.71 14.47 -1.05
N VAL A 210 -0.85 14.32 -0.03
CA VAL A 210 0.38 15.13 0.10
C VAL A 210 1.32 14.87 -1.09
N LEU A 211 1.50 13.61 -1.48
CA LEU A 211 2.27 13.23 -2.67
C LEU A 211 1.71 13.90 -3.95
N GLY A 212 0.40 13.88 -4.13
CA GLY A 212 -0.24 14.53 -5.27
C GLY A 212 -0.06 16.04 -5.26
N LEU A 213 -0.24 16.66 -4.09
CA LEU A 213 -0.10 18.10 -3.89
C LEU A 213 1.34 18.57 -4.17
N ALA A 214 2.33 17.74 -3.87
CA ALA A 214 3.75 18.04 -4.06
C ALA A 214 4.12 18.39 -5.53
N ALA A 215 3.38 17.87 -6.50
CA ALA A 215 3.62 18.14 -7.91
C ALA A 215 3.27 19.57 -8.36
N TYR A 216 2.49 20.28 -7.55
CA TYR A 216 2.07 21.67 -7.81
C TYR A 216 2.92 22.72 -7.08
N GLY A 217 3.88 22.28 -6.24
CA GLY A 217 4.69 23.17 -5.41
C GLY A 217 6.13 23.31 -5.87
N ASN A 218 6.79 24.37 -5.36
CA ASN A 218 8.22 24.57 -5.49
C ASN A 218 8.92 24.17 -4.17
N PHE A 219 9.59 23.01 -4.17
CA PHE A 219 10.25 22.47 -2.99
C PHE A 219 11.31 23.44 -2.40
N ARG A 220 12.01 24.23 -3.23
CA ARG A 220 13.11 25.11 -2.77
C ARG A 220 12.67 26.11 -1.71
N LYS A 221 11.41 26.58 -1.76
CA LYS A 221 10.90 27.57 -0.81
C LYS A 221 10.91 27.07 0.64
N ALA A 222 10.41 25.85 0.90
CA ALA A 222 10.25 25.31 2.25
C ALA A 222 11.32 24.27 2.65
N TYR A 223 12.22 23.87 1.72
CA TYR A 223 13.15 22.78 1.94
C TYR A 223 14.10 22.98 3.12
N SER A 224 14.61 24.21 3.31
CA SER A 224 15.51 24.54 4.43
C SER A 224 14.85 24.26 5.78
N ASP A 225 13.59 24.66 5.97
CA ASP A 225 12.87 24.43 7.22
C ASP A 225 12.50 22.94 7.40
N ILE A 226 12.02 22.29 6.35
CA ILE A 226 11.67 20.85 6.38
C ILE A 226 12.91 19.99 6.68
N SER A 227 14.08 20.32 6.12
CA SER A 227 15.31 19.56 6.33
C SER A 227 15.83 19.57 7.77
N LYS A 228 15.42 20.57 8.59
CA LYS A 228 15.74 20.63 10.01
C LYS A 228 15.10 19.52 10.84
N MET A 229 14.05 18.87 10.35
CA MET A 229 13.31 17.84 11.09
C MET A 229 14.09 16.53 11.21
N ILE A 230 14.72 16.10 10.11
CA ILE A 230 15.39 14.82 10.02
C ILE A 230 16.51 14.88 8.99
N SER A 231 17.64 14.22 9.27
CA SER A 231 18.81 14.19 8.40
C SER A 231 19.34 12.76 8.20
N PHE A 232 20.31 12.61 7.29
CA PHE A 232 21.08 11.38 7.15
C PHE A 232 22.37 11.49 7.99
N ASN A 233 22.62 10.50 8.83
CA ASN A 233 23.85 10.40 9.61
C ASN A 233 24.86 9.52 8.86
N TYR A 234 25.89 10.13 8.30
CA TYR A 234 26.88 9.43 7.48
C TYR A 234 27.73 8.42 8.28
N LYS A 235 28.03 8.71 9.56
CA LYS A 235 28.79 7.81 10.43
C LYS A 235 27.99 6.54 10.73
N LYS A 236 26.73 6.69 11.15
CA LYS A 236 25.82 5.56 11.44
C LYS A 236 25.17 4.99 10.17
N LYS A 237 25.31 5.66 9.00
CA LYS A 237 24.65 5.34 7.72
C LYS A 237 23.13 5.17 7.88
N ASN A 238 22.50 6.08 8.61
CA ASN A 238 21.13 5.94 9.08
C ASN A 238 20.40 7.27 9.15
N PHE A 239 19.08 7.26 9.36
CA PHE A 239 18.32 8.48 9.61
C PHE A 239 18.51 8.98 11.04
N THR A 240 18.44 10.29 11.23
CA THR A 240 18.51 10.94 12.54
C THR A 240 17.50 12.08 12.60
N SER A 241 16.57 11.98 13.53
CA SER A 241 15.60 13.05 13.83
C SER A 241 16.20 14.10 14.77
N HIS A 242 15.69 15.33 14.67
CA HIS A 242 16.18 16.49 15.38
C HIS A 242 15.10 17.13 16.28
N PRO A 243 14.66 16.44 17.36
CA PRO A 243 13.67 17.01 18.27
C PRO A 243 14.18 18.26 19.00
N GLU A 244 15.50 18.40 19.18
CA GLU A 244 16.16 19.57 19.75
C GLU A 244 15.99 20.85 18.90
N LYS A 245 15.62 20.71 17.62
CA LYS A 245 15.25 21.86 16.75
C LYS A 245 13.77 22.23 16.85
N GLY A 246 12.98 21.50 17.64
CA GLY A 246 11.59 21.82 17.95
C GLY A 246 10.56 21.47 16.88
N LEU A 247 10.96 20.86 15.77
CA LEU A 247 10.10 20.61 14.60
C LEU A 247 9.71 19.15 14.42
N TYR A 248 10.59 18.23 14.79
CA TYR A 248 10.29 16.80 14.71
C TYR A 248 9.74 16.28 16.04
N LEU A 249 8.66 15.52 15.97
CA LEU A 249 8.14 14.73 17.08
C LEU A 249 7.79 13.34 16.56
N PRO A 250 8.01 12.28 17.34
CA PRO A 250 7.61 10.92 16.99
C PRO A 250 6.09 10.71 17.17
N SER A 251 5.31 11.77 16.98
CA SER A 251 3.85 11.76 16.97
C SER A 251 3.34 12.68 15.87
N PHE A 252 2.11 12.43 15.39
CA PHE A 252 1.51 13.25 14.33
C PHE A 252 1.00 14.61 14.81
N GLN A 253 0.82 14.80 16.11
CA GLN A 253 0.33 16.06 16.66
C GLN A 253 1.50 16.99 16.99
N ASN A 254 1.86 17.84 16.06
CA ASN A 254 2.93 18.81 16.27
C ASN A 254 2.47 20.25 15.98
N LYS A 255 1.99 20.92 17.02
CA LYS A 255 1.57 22.34 16.95
C LYS A 255 2.70 23.27 16.48
N ASN A 256 3.97 22.89 16.70
CA ASN A 256 5.11 23.69 16.28
C ASN A 256 5.26 23.78 14.75
N LEU A 257 4.63 22.88 13.98
CA LEU A 257 4.64 22.94 12.53
C LEU A 257 3.68 23.99 11.94
N ASN A 258 2.78 24.55 12.75
CA ASN A 258 1.82 25.55 12.26
C ASN A 258 2.48 26.80 11.67
N TYR A 259 3.72 27.13 12.08
CA TYR A 259 4.46 28.24 11.49
C TYR A 259 4.75 28.02 9.99
N LEU A 260 4.88 26.78 9.55
CA LEU A 260 5.09 26.46 8.13
C LEU A 260 3.92 26.96 7.28
N LEU A 261 2.67 26.80 7.77
CA LEU A 261 1.46 27.25 7.09
C LEU A 261 1.32 28.79 7.07
N LYS A 262 1.96 29.48 8.02
CA LYS A 262 2.03 30.95 8.02
C LYS A 262 3.06 31.49 7.03
N LYS A 263 4.10 30.70 6.72
CA LYS A 263 5.24 31.11 5.91
C LYS A 263 5.18 30.63 4.47
N TYR A 264 4.54 29.48 4.21
CA TYR A 264 4.52 28.80 2.91
C TYR A 264 3.11 28.33 2.56
N ASN A 265 2.82 28.23 1.26
CA ASN A 265 1.61 27.56 0.81
C ASN A 265 1.72 26.03 1.00
N LYS A 266 0.57 25.34 0.98
CA LYS A 266 0.51 23.88 1.21
C LYS A 266 1.27 23.09 0.15
N GLN A 267 1.28 23.54 -1.09
CA GLN A 267 1.94 22.89 -2.21
C GLN A 267 3.47 22.90 -2.04
N ASP A 268 4.04 24.03 -1.64
CA ASP A 268 5.48 24.18 -1.43
C ASP A 268 5.95 23.33 -0.23
N ILE A 269 5.17 23.26 0.85
CA ILE A 269 5.43 22.38 2.01
C ILE A 269 5.41 20.91 1.57
N ALA A 270 4.38 20.51 0.82
CA ALA A 270 4.25 19.14 0.31
C ALA A 270 5.42 18.76 -0.62
N ALA A 271 5.81 19.67 -1.54
CA ALA A 271 6.93 19.48 -2.45
C ALA A 271 8.26 19.33 -1.70
N ALA A 272 8.52 20.19 -0.70
CA ALA A 272 9.72 20.11 0.13
C ALA A 272 9.78 18.82 0.96
N THR A 273 8.64 18.38 1.49
CA THR A 273 8.52 17.11 2.25
C THR A 273 8.81 15.91 1.36
N GLN A 274 8.20 15.87 0.17
CA GLN A 274 8.45 14.81 -0.82
C GLN A 274 9.92 14.77 -1.23
N LYS A 275 10.51 15.92 -1.54
CA LYS A 275 11.91 16.02 -1.92
C LYS A 275 12.83 15.55 -0.79
N ARG A 276 12.53 15.93 0.48
CA ARG A 276 13.33 15.49 1.64
C ARG A 276 13.26 13.99 1.86
N LEU A 277 12.09 13.39 1.73
CA LEU A 277 11.93 11.94 1.80
C LEU A 277 12.76 11.24 0.73
N GLU A 278 12.66 11.70 -0.52
CA GLU A 278 13.43 11.16 -1.65
C GLU A 278 14.93 11.24 -1.39
N ASP A 279 15.44 12.40 -0.98
CA ASP A 279 16.87 12.61 -0.72
C ASP A 279 17.41 11.67 0.35
N LEU A 280 16.71 11.54 1.47
CA LEU A 280 17.12 10.69 2.58
C LEU A 280 17.15 9.21 2.21
N VAL A 281 16.13 8.71 1.50
CA VAL A 281 16.08 7.32 1.09
C VAL A 281 17.11 7.02 0.00
N ILE A 282 17.31 7.93 -0.96
CA ILE A 282 18.35 7.81 -1.98
C ILE A 282 19.73 7.77 -1.33
N GLU A 283 19.99 8.65 -0.36
CA GLU A 283 21.25 8.67 0.36
C GLU A 283 21.49 7.35 1.11
N TYR A 284 20.48 6.84 1.81
CA TYR A 284 20.53 5.54 2.47
C TYR A 284 20.91 4.41 1.49
N ILE A 285 20.29 4.39 0.30
CA ILE A 285 20.51 3.35 -0.72
C ILE A 285 21.93 3.40 -1.30
N LYS A 286 22.55 4.58 -1.41
CA LYS A 286 23.95 4.72 -1.86
C LYS A 286 24.94 3.95 -0.98
N PHE A 287 24.62 3.77 0.31
CA PHE A 287 25.45 3.05 1.28
C PHE A 287 25.11 1.57 1.45
N ILE A 288 24.24 1.00 0.59
CA ILE A 288 23.89 -0.45 0.66
C ILE A 288 25.03 -1.29 0.10
N ASP A 289 25.46 -1.02 -1.13
CA ASP A 289 26.53 -1.76 -1.81
C ASP A 289 27.24 -0.86 -2.83
N LYS A 290 28.51 -1.16 -3.11
CA LYS A 290 29.27 -0.52 -4.18
C LYS A 290 28.85 -1.06 -5.56
N LYS A 291 28.55 -2.38 -5.66
CA LYS A 291 28.16 -3.08 -6.88
C LYS A 291 26.65 -2.89 -7.17
N PRO A 292 26.22 -2.97 -8.43
CA PRO A 292 24.79 -2.93 -8.78
C PRO A 292 24.01 -4.12 -8.24
N PHE A 293 22.82 -3.87 -7.66
CA PHE A 293 22.00 -4.87 -6.98
C PHE A 293 20.50 -4.77 -7.31
N LYS A 294 19.76 -5.83 -7.01
CA LYS A 294 18.29 -5.84 -6.98
C LYS A 294 17.82 -5.45 -5.58
N LEU A 295 16.70 -4.71 -5.51
CA LEU A 295 16.16 -4.19 -4.26
C LEU A 295 14.70 -4.58 -4.09
N THR A 296 14.36 -5.26 -3.00
CA THR A 296 12.98 -5.50 -2.60
C THR A 296 12.58 -4.54 -1.48
N LEU A 297 11.33 -4.05 -1.53
CA LEU A 297 10.84 -2.97 -0.67
C LEU A 297 9.51 -3.36 -0.01
N ALA A 298 9.36 -3.07 1.28
CA ALA A 298 8.11 -3.16 2.02
C ALA A 298 8.10 -2.15 3.19
N GLY A 299 6.94 -1.96 3.82
CA GLY A 299 6.67 -0.91 4.80
C GLY A 299 5.88 0.25 4.17
N GLY A 300 5.09 0.94 4.97
CA GLY A 300 4.12 1.95 4.53
C GLY A 300 4.72 3.09 3.70
N VAL A 301 5.99 3.46 3.93
CA VAL A 301 6.70 4.50 3.17
C VAL A 301 6.80 4.14 1.68
N PHE A 302 6.87 2.87 1.32
CA PHE A 302 6.91 2.43 -0.09
C PHE A 302 5.55 2.39 -0.79
N SER A 303 4.48 2.85 -0.13
CA SER A 303 3.25 3.28 -0.80
C SER A 303 3.45 4.53 -1.67
N ASN A 304 4.55 5.26 -1.43
CA ASN A 304 4.96 6.44 -2.18
C ASN A 304 5.58 6.04 -3.54
N VAL A 305 4.73 5.98 -4.54
CA VAL A 305 5.09 5.51 -5.89
C VAL A 305 6.10 6.40 -6.62
N LYS A 306 6.20 7.68 -6.22
CA LYS A 306 7.19 8.62 -6.76
C LYS A 306 8.58 8.35 -6.19
N LEU A 307 8.68 8.09 -4.88
CA LEU A 307 9.90 7.61 -4.25
C LEU A 307 10.38 6.32 -4.92
N ASN A 308 9.48 5.37 -5.16
CA ASN A 308 9.80 4.10 -5.82
C ASN A 308 10.33 4.32 -7.24
N GLN A 309 9.78 5.28 -8.00
CA GLN A 309 10.32 5.70 -9.29
C GLN A 309 11.75 6.23 -9.18
N LYS A 310 12.01 7.11 -8.20
CA LYS A 310 13.35 7.66 -7.97
C LYS A 310 14.37 6.59 -7.61
N ILE A 311 13.98 5.63 -6.78
CA ILE A 311 14.82 4.46 -6.43
C ILE A 311 15.12 3.64 -7.69
N LEU A 312 14.12 3.35 -8.51
CA LEU A 312 14.28 2.59 -9.74
C LEU A 312 15.23 3.26 -10.74
N GLN A 313 15.29 4.59 -10.76
CA GLN A 313 16.16 5.38 -11.63
C GLN A 313 17.63 5.38 -11.21
N LEU A 314 17.98 4.94 -10.00
CA LEU A 314 19.36 4.88 -9.53
C LEU A 314 20.18 3.89 -10.37
N LYS A 315 21.38 4.32 -10.82
CA LYS A 315 22.27 3.48 -11.64
C LYS A 315 22.62 2.15 -10.96
N LYS A 316 22.85 2.15 -9.63
CA LYS A 316 23.19 0.95 -8.83
C LYS A 316 22.01 0.00 -8.63
N VAL A 317 20.76 0.45 -8.76
CA VAL A 317 19.58 -0.39 -8.60
C VAL A 317 19.23 -1.03 -9.93
N LYS A 318 19.46 -2.34 -10.07
CA LYS A 318 19.16 -3.10 -11.30
C LYS A 318 17.67 -3.25 -11.54
N ASP A 319 16.90 -3.53 -10.51
CA ASP A 319 15.44 -3.68 -10.55
C ASP A 319 14.87 -3.55 -9.14
N VAL A 320 13.57 -3.25 -9.05
CA VAL A 320 12.83 -3.07 -7.80
C VAL A 320 11.61 -3.97 -7.78
N PHE A 321 11.41 -4.67 -6.67
CA PHE A 321 10.15 -5.33 -6.36
C PHE A 321 9.57 -4.74 -5.08
N ILE A 322 8.34 -4.25 -5.14
CA ILE A 322 7.58 -3.78 -3.99
C ILE A 322 6.45 -4.78 -3.74
N PHE A 323 6.37 -5.32 -2.51
CA PHE A 323 5.23 -6.20 -2.20
C PHE A 323 3.92 -5.42 -2.38
N PRO A 324 2.93 -5.96 -3.12
CA PRO A 324 1.73 -5.19 -3.47
C PRO A 324 0.92 -4.66 -2.28
N ASN A 325 0.88 -5.41 -1.17
CA ASN A 325 0.38 -4.95 0.12
C ASN A 325 1.56 -4.58 1.02
N MET A 326 2.24 -3.47 0.67
CA MET A 326 3.52 -3.07 1.24
C MET A 326 3.43 -2.58 2.69
N GLY A 327 2.28 -2.04 3.12
CA GLY A 327 2.02 -1.62 4.49
C GLY A 327 1.81 -2.79 5.45
N ASP A 328 1.25 -2.50 6.62
CA ASP A 328 1.03 -3.50 7.67
C ASP A 328 0.12 -4.65 7.23
N GLY A 329 -0.77 -4.42 6.25
CA GLY A 329 -1.58 -5.49 5.65
C GLY A 329 -0.76 -6.65 5.09
N GLY A 330 0.50 -6.44 4.70
CA GLY A 330 1.40 -7.49 4.22
C GLY A 330 2.08 -8.31 5.31
N LEU A 331 2.04 -7.88 6.57
CA LEU A 331 2.69 -8.55 7.70
C LEU A 331 2.17 -9.98 7.92
N ALA A 332 0.87 -10.20 7.70
CA ALA A 332 0.28 -11.53 7.78
C ALA A 332 0.98 -12.51 6.83
N VAL A 333 1.28 -12.09 5.60
CA VAL A 333 1.98 -12.90 4.60
C VAL A 333 3.42 -13.16 5.04
N GLY A 334 4.11 -12.14 5.54
CA GLY A 334 5.47 -12.27 6.05
C GLY A 334 5.56 -13.24 7.24
N ALA A 335 4.68 -13.09 8.23
CA ALA A 335 4.63 -13.95 9.41
C ALA A 335 4.34 -15.41 9.04
N ALA A 336 3.36 -15.65 8.14
CA ALA A 336 3.08 -17.00 7.65
C ALA A 336 4.28 -17.61 6.91
N THR A 337 4.97 -16.81 6.09
CA THR A 337 6.15 -17.25 5.35
C THR A 337 7.30 -17.64 6.28
N LEU A 338 7.61 -16.81 7.27
CA LEU A 338 8.66 -17.09 8.27
C LEU A 338 8.35 -18.36 9.06
N CYS A 339 7.11 -18.50 9.54
CA CYS A 339 6.67 -19.69 10.27
C CYS A 339 6.77 -20.96 9.41
N TYR A 340 6.38 -20.87 8.16
CA TYR A 340 6.47 -22.00 7.24
C TYR A 340 7.94 -22.39 6.97
N LEU A 341 8.84 -21.41 6.84
CA LEU A 341 10.28 -21.63 6.64
C LEU A 341 10.98 -22.33 7.81
N GLU A 342 10.55 -22.04 9.04
CA GLU A 342 11.08 -22.74 10.23
C GLU A 342 10.70 -24.23 10.24
N LYS A 343 9.61 -24.60 9.62
CA LYS A 343 9.05 -25.96 9.65
C LYS A 343 9.31 -26.75 8.38
N ARG A 344 9.39 -26.07 7.24
CA ARG A 344 9.53 -26.70 5.92
C ARG A 344 10.29 -25.76 4.97
N LYS A 345 10.95 -26.30 3.95
CA LYS A 345 11.63 -25.49 2.94
C LYS A 345 10.63 -24.78 2.02
N ILE A 346 10.69 -23.47 1.95
CA ILE A 346 10.06 -22.62 0.93
C ILE A 346 11.17 -21.96 0.10
N TYR A 347 10.95 -21.79 -1.19
CA TYR A 347 11.83 -21.03 -2.08
C TYR A 347 11.14 -19.75 -2.55
N SER A 348 11.94 -18.71 -2.79
CA SER A 348 11.42 -17.49 -3.38
C SER A 348 10.70 -17.78 -4.69
N LYS A 349 9.45 -17.33 -4.81
CA LYS A 349 8.60 -17.54 -5.98
C LYS A 349 8.06 -16.20 -6.48
N LYS A 350 8.19 -15.97 -7.79
CA LYS A 350 7.66 -14.75 -8.40
C LYS A 350 6.15 -14.64 -8.22
N LEU A 351 5.72 -13.50 -7.66
CA LEU A 351 4.31 -13.16 -7.54
C LEU A 351 3.77 -12.75 -8.92
N ASN A 352 2.82 -13.50 -9.44
CA ASN A 352 2.22 -13.22 -10.76
C ASN A 352 0.99 -12.32 -10.65
N ASN A 353 0.21 -12.48 -9.58
CA ASN A 353 -0.98 -11.69 -9.29
C ASN A 353 -1.22 -11.62 -7.78
N VAL A 354 -2.24 -10.88 -7.36
CA VAL A 354 -2.65 -10.72 -5.95
C VAL A 354 -4.10 -11.14 -5.69
N TYR A 355 -4.67 -11.96 -6.56
CA TYR A 355 -6.06 -12.40 -6.45
C TYR A 355 -6.20 -13.56 -5.46
N TYR A 356 -6.06 -13.25 -4.16
CA TYR A 356 -6.08 -14.23 -3.08
C TYR A 356 -7.35 -14.20 -2.22
N GLY A 357 -8.23 -13.20 -2.40
CA GLY A 357 -9.50 -13.11 -1.68
C GLY A 357 -10.57 -14.07 -2.21
N LEU A 358 -11.84 -13.83 -1.85
CA LEU A 358 -12.97 -14.64 -2.34
C LEU A 358 -13.34 -14.33 -3.79
N SER A 359 -13.94 -15.34 -4.42
CA SER A 359 -14.73 -15.26 -5.66
C SER A 359 -16.15 -15.74 -5.37
N PHE A 360 -17.07 -15.37 -6.25
CA PHE A 360 -18.49 -15.72 -6.17
C PHE A 360 -18.94 -16.35 -7.48
N SER A 361 -19.86 -17.30 -7.42
CA SER A 361 -20.41 -17.97 -8.61
C SER A 361 -21.43 -17.07 -9.32
N ASN A 362 -21.77 -17.40 -10.55
CA ASN A 362 -22.82 -16.69 -11.28
C ASN A 362 -24.20 -16.83 -10.63
N GLU A 363 -24.46 -17.96 -9.97
CA GLU A 363 -25.70 -18.22 -9.21
C GLU A 363 -25.80 -17.29 -7.98
N GLU A 364 -24.72 -17.15 -7.20
CA GLU A 364 -24.65 -16.22 -6.07
C GLU A 364 -24.86 -14.78 -6.54
N ILE A 365 -24.26 -14.40 -7.66
CA ILE A 365 -24.37 -13.08 -8.27
C ILE A 365 -25.81 -12.83 -8.75
N LYS A 366 -26.41 -13.79 -9.47
CA LYS A 366 -27.77 -13.70 -10.00
C LYS A 366 -28.80 -13.50 -8.88
N LYS A 367 -28.67 -14.25 -7.77
CA LYS A 367 -29.54 -14.09 -6.59
C LYS A 367 -29.52 -12.66 -6.07
N GLU A 368 -28.36 -12.03 -5.96
CA GLU A 368 -28.26 -10.63 -5.52
C GLU A 368 -28.79 -9.65 -6.57
N LEU A 369 -28.56 -9.86 -7.88
CA LEU A 369 -29.11 -9.00 -8.95
C LEU A 369 -30.64 -8.98 -8.94
N ILE A 370 -31.28 -10.15 -8.76
CA ILE A 370 -32.74 -10.29 -8.65
C ILE A 370 -33.23 -9.59 -7.38
N LYS A 371 -32.60 -9.85 -6.24
CA LYS A 371 -32.96 -9.25 -4.95
C LYS A 371 -33.00 -7.72 -4.96
N TYR A 372 -32.08 -7.09 -5.72
CA TYR A 372 -32.01 -5.64 -5.87
C TYR A 372 -32.73 -5.12 -7.13
N ASN A 373 -33.52 -5.97 -7.78
CA ASN A 373 -34.37 -5.62 -8.95
C ASN A 373 -33.61 -4.90 -10.08
N LEU A 374 -32.38 -5.35 -10.37
CA LEU A 374 -31.58 -4.81 -11.48
C LEU A 374 -31.97 -5.46 -12.82
N LYS A 375 -31.94 -4.67 -13.91
CA LYS A 375 -31.94 -5.21 -15.27
C LYS A 375 -30.55 -5.78 -15.57
N TYR A 376 -30.47 -6.95 -16.20
CA TYR A 376 -29.18 -7.53 -16.59
C TYR A 376 -29.27 -8.37 -17.86
N VAL A 377 -28.14 -8.44 -18.56
CA VAL A 377 -27.90 -9.36 -19.67
C VAL A 377 -26.85 -10.37 -19.24
N PHE A 378 -27.11 -11.65 -19.47
CA PHE A 378 -26.15 -12.73 -19.19
C PHE A 378 -25.53 -13.22 -20.52
N ASN A 379 -24.19 -13.17 -20.62
CA ASN A 379 -23.48 -13.69 -21.78
C ASN A 379 -22.01 -13.99 -21.39
N LYS A 380 -21.55 -15.23 -21.61
CA LYS A 380 -20.16 -15.62 -21.37
C LYS A 380 -19.13 -14.83 -22.21
N LYS A 381 -19.55 -14.28 -23.37
CA LYS A 381 -18.71 -13.45 -24.28
C LYS A 381 -18.96 -11.95 -24.14
N ILE A 382 -19.46 -11.49 -23.01
CA ILE A 382 -19.94 -10.13 -22.78
C ILE A 382 -18.83 -9.04 -22.84
N THR A 383 -17.54 -9.43 -22.81
CA THR A 383 -16.41 -8.49 -22.83
C THR A 383 -16.42 -7.54 -24.03
N LYS A 384 -16.90 -8.00 -25.20
CA LYS A 384 -17.03 -7.15 -26.40
C LYS A 384 -18.05 -6.03 -26.20
N GLN A 385 -19.20 -6.35 -25.61
CA GLN A 385 -20.24 -5.37 -25.27
C GLN A 385 -19.72 -4.36 -24.23
N VAL A 386 -19.11 -4.84 -23.16
CA VAL A 386 -18.50 -3.98 -22.09
C VAL A 386 -17.47 -3.03 -22.70
N ALA A 387 -16.61 -3.53 -23.62
CA ALA A 387 -15.61 -2.70 -24.31
C ALA A 387 -16.26 -1.61 -25.16
N LYS A 388 -17.37 -1.90 -25.84
CA LYS A 388 -18.16 -0.92 -26.63
C LYS A 388 -18.74 0.16 -25.73
N GLU A 389 -19.31 -0.21 -24.58
CA GLU A 389 -19.85 0.77 -23.62
C GLU A 389 -18.78 1.69 -23.06
N ILE A 390 -17.57 1.16 -22.71
CA ILE A 390 -16.43 1.97 -22.27
C ILE A 390 -15.97 2.93 -23.40
N PHE A 391 -15.95 2.45 -24.65
CA PHE A 391 -15.59 3.27 -25.81
C PHE A 391 -16.58 4.43 -25.99
N ASN A 392 -17.88 4.20 -25.78
CA ASN A 392 -18.96 5.18 -25.83
C ASN A 392 -18.98 6.14 -24.63
N GLY A 393 -17.96 6.11 -23.76
CA GLY A 393 -17.83 7.04 -22.64
C GLY A 393 -18.53 6.61 -21.35
N LYS A 394 -19.11 5.41 -21.31
CA LYS A 394 -19.75 4.88 -20.10
C LYS A 394 -18.72 4.50 -19.04
N THR A 395 -19.10 4.68 -17.79
CA THR A 395 -18.33 4.29 -16.61
C THR A 395 -18.84 2.96 -16.10
N ILE A 396 -17.99 1.95 -15.97
CA ILE A 396 -18.38 0.59 -15.65
C ILE A 396 -17.73 0.11 -14.35
N GLY A 397 -18.56 -0.29 -13.37
CA GLY A 397 -18.11 -1.03 -12.19
C GLY A 397 -17.72 -2.46 -12.58
N ILE A 398 -16.58 -2.93 -12.11
CA ILE A 398 -16.02 -4.26 -12.43
C ILE A 398 -15.97 -5.09 -11.16
N PHE A 399 -16.68 -6.23 -11.18
CA PHE A 399 -16.66 -7.21 -10.10
C PHE A 399 -16.43 -8.60 -10.68
N GLN A 400 -15.18 -9.08 -10.66
CA GLN A 400 -14.75 -10.30 -11.33
C GLN A 400 -13.92 -11.18 -10.42
N GLY A 401 -13.96 -12.49 -10.64
CA GLY A 401 -13.05 -13.46 -10.04
C GLY A 401 -12.74 -13.26 -8.54
N ARG A 402 -11.53 -13.67 -8.14
CA ARG A 402 -11.06 -13.50 -6.75
C ARG A 402 -10.62 -12.06 -6.49
N MET A 403 -10.97 -11.57 -5.29
CA MET A 403 -10.58 -10.21 -4.87
C MET A 403 -9.07 -10.05 -4.74
N GLU A 404 -8.58 -8.86 -5.07
CA GLU A 404 -7.20 -8.42 -4.86
C GLU A 404 -6.86 -8.29 -3.36
N PHE A 405 -5.63 -8.69 -2.99
CA PHE A 405 -5.06 -8.45 -1.67
C PHE A 405 -4.09 -7.26 -1.72
N GLY A 406 -4.46 -6.19 -1.05
CA GLY A 406 -3.70 -4.94 -0.97
C GLY A 406 -4.56 -3.69 -1.15
N PRO A 407 -3.94 -2.49 -1.11
CA PRO A 407 -4.66 -1.22 -1.13
C PRO A 407 -5.14 -0.80 -2.52
N ARG A 408 -4.75 -1.51 -3.59
CA ARG A 408 -5.06 -1.13 -4.98
C ARG A 408 -6.07 -2.09 -5.61
N ALA A 409 -7.02 -1.53 -6.34
CA ALA A 409 -7.86 -2.29 -7.24
C ALA A 409 -7.06 -2.61 -8.51
N LEU A 410 -6.99 -3.88 -8.87
CA LEU A 410 -6.16 -4.39 -9.96
C LEU A 410 -6.98 -5.16 -11.01
N GLY A 411 -8.21 -4.70 -11.24
CA GLY A 411 -9.08 -5.18 -12.31
C GLY A 411 -10.24 -6.05 -11.85
N ASN A 412 -10.22 -6.63 -10.66
CA ASN A 412 -11.31 -7.48 -10.18
C ASN A 412 -12.35 -6.73 -9.30
N ARG A 413 -11.95 -5.65 -8.63
CA ARG A 413 -12.82 -4.75 -7.86
C ARG A 413 -12.54 -3.31 -8.27
N SER A 414 -12.78 -3.01 -9.54
CA SER A 414 -12.35 -1.79 -10.22
C SER A 414 -13.53 -1.01 -10.80
N ILE A 415 -13.26 0.22 -11.20
CA ILE A 415 -14.10 1.02 -12.08
C ILE A 415 -13.28 1.35 -13.32
N PHE A 416 -13.82 1.05 -14.50
CA PHE A 416 -13.19 1.34 -15.78
C PHE A 416 -13.95 2.43 -16.54
N CYS A 417 -13.21 3.28 -17.23
CA CYS A 417 -13.72 4.18 -18.25
C CYS A 417 -12.62 4.52 -19.27
N ASN A 418 -12.99 5.18 -20.38
CA ASN A 418 -11.99 5.58 -21.37
C ASN A 418 -11.08 6.69 -20.81
N ALA A 419 -9.90 6.85 -21.40
CA ALA A 419 -8.87 7.78 -20.92
C ALA A 419 -8.59 8.92 -21.91
N ARG A 420 -9.41 9.08 -22.97
CA ARG A 420 -9.15 9.99 -24.09
C ARG A 420 -9.27 11.47 -23.75
N ASN A 421 -10.06 11.82 -22.73
CA ASN A 421 -10.33 13.21 -22.37
C ASN A 421 -10.02 13.45 -20.90
N SER A 422 -9.19 14.43 -20.60
CA SER A 422 -8.82 14.80 -19.21
C SER A 422 -10.02 15.25 -18.36
N LYS A 423 -11.07 15.84 -18.98
CA LYS A 423 -12.30 16.25 -18.29
C LYS A 423 -13.03 15.09 -17.60
N ILE A 424 -12.74 13.84 -18.00
CA ILE A 424 -13.35 12.65 -17.38
C ILE A 424 -12.97 12.51 -15.89
N ASN A 425 -11.81 13.03 -15.48
CA ASN A 425 -11.38 12.99 -14.09
C ASN A 425 -12.35 13.72 -13.16
N ALA A 426 -12.78 14.92 -13.55
CA ALA A 426 -13.76 15.69 -12.78
C ALA A 426 -15.15 15.01 -12.77
N SER A 427 -15.56 14.46 -13.92
CA SER A 427 -16.83 13.71 -14.04
C SER A 427 -16.81 12.46 -13.16
N LEU A 428 -15.74 11.68 -13.19
CA LEU A 428 -15.62 10.45 -12.41
C LEU A 428 -15.54 10.73 -10.91
N ASN A 429 -14.83 11.79 -10.48
CA ASN A 429 -14.83 12.24 -9.09
C ASN A 429 -16.24 12.58 -8.60
N ARG A 430 -17.02 13.35 -9.39
CA ARG A 430 -18.43 13.64 -9.06
C ARG A 430 -19.29 12.38 -8.98
N LYS A 431 -19.14 11.44 -9.92
CA LYS A 431 -19.88 10.16 -9.91
C LYS A 431 -19.61 9.32 -8.66
N LEU A 432 -18.42 9.44 -8.06
CA LEU A 432 -17.98 8.66 -6.92
C LEU A 432 -17.99 9.44 -5.58
N GLY A 433 -18.43 10.70 -5.59
CA GLY A 433 -18.43 11.57 -4.41
C GLY A 433 -17.02 11.88 -3.89
N ARG A 434 -15.99 11.89 -4.76
CA ARG A 434 -14.58 12.09 -4.39
C ARG A 434 -14.11 13.51 -4.70
N THR A 435 -13.14 13.97 -3.93
CA THR A 435 -12.47 15.27 -4.09
C THR A 435 -11.01 15.12 -4.51
N GLU A 436 -10.68 14.03 -5.21
CA GLU A 436 -9.31 13.74 -5.62
C GLU A 436 -8.88 14.68 -6.76
N PHE A 437 -7.71 15.29 -6.62
CA PHE A 437 -7.13 16.18 -7.64
C PHE A 437 -6.09 15.48 -8.51
N MET A 438 -5.70 14.25 -8.15
CA MET A 438 -4.79 13.44 -8.95
C MET A 438 -5.52 12.67 -10.04
N PRO A 439 -4.91 12.48 -11.23
CA PRO A 439 -5.48 11.63 -12.27
C PRO A 439 -5.53 10.16 -11.83
N PHE A 440 -6.49 9.44 -12.39
CA PHE A 440 -6.66 8.02 -12.16
C PHE A 440 -5.54 7.20 -12.81
N ALA A 441 -5.30 5.99 -12.29
CA ALA A 441 -4.29 5.10 -12.82
C ALA A 441 -4.73 4.47 -14.16
N PRO A 442 -3.82 4.26 -15.12
CA PRO A 442 -4.12 3.46 -16.30
C PRO A 442 -3.93 1.97 -16.03
N ILE A 443 -4.81 1.12 -16.60
CA ILE A 443 -4.53 -0.28 -16.85
C ILE A 443 -4.12 -0.43 -18.32
N THR A 444 -2.98 -1.07 -18.58
CA THR A 444 -2.36 -1.10 -19.91
C THR A 444 -1.96 -2.52 -20.29
N LEU A 445 -2.21 -2.92 -21.54
CA LEU A 445 -1.74 -4.19 -22.07
C LEU A 445 -0.21 -4.26 -22.10
N ASP A 446 0.37 -5.37 -21.63
CA ASP A 446 1.82 -5.59 -21.50
C ASP A 446 2.59 -5.37 -22.81
N LYS A 447 2.04 -5.81 -23.94
CA LYS A 447 2.63 -5.67 -25.27
C LYS A 447 2.84 -4.20 -25.70
N TYR A 448 2.11 -3.28 -25.07
CA TYR A 448 2.17 -1.84 -25.40
C TYR A 448 2.92 -1.02 -24.34
N ALA A 449 3.35 -1.62 -23.24
CA ALA A 449 3.94 -0.89 -22.12
C ALA A 449 5.18 -0.06 -22.53
N ASN A 450 6.10 -0.60 -23.33
CA ASN A 450 7.27 0.14 -23.84
C ASN A 450 6.91 1.31 -24.77
N LYS A 451 5.75 1.25 -25.45
CA LYS A 451 5.26 2.33 -26.31
C LYS A 451 4.62 3.46 -25.50
N MET A 452 4.18 3.18 -24.27
CA MET A 452 3.45 4.12 -23.40
C MET A 452 4.35 4.73 -22.32
N TYR A 453 5.36 3.98 -21.82
CA TYR A 453 6.16 4.38 -20.66
C TYR A 453 7.65 4.35 -20.96
N LEU A 454 8.35 5.44 -20.62
CA LEU A 454 9.79 5.54 -20.79
C LEU A 454 10.50 4.66 -19.75
N ASN A 455 11.56 3.97 -20.20
CA ASN A 455 12.38 3.09 -19.35
C ASN A 455 11.62 1.96 -18.65
N TYR A 456 10.50 1.50 -19.25
CA TYR A 456 9.65 0.47 -18.68
C TYR A 456 10.36 -0.87 -18.43
N ASN A 457 11.39 -1.21 -19.22
CA ASN A 457 12.12 -2.48 -19.07
C ASN A 457 12.68 -2.71 -17.67
N LYS A 458 13.02 -1.64 -16.98
CA LYS A 458 13.34 -1.62 -15.55
C LYS A 458 12.06 -1.36 -14.76
N GLY A 459 11.71 -2.24 -13.82
CA GLY A 459 10.48 -2.12 -13.02
C GLY A 459 9.25 -2.85 -13.54
N LYS A 460 9.41 -3.79 -14.49
CA LYS A 460 8.30 -4.62 -15.02
C LYS A 460 7.49 -5.33 -13.94
N CYS A 461 8.15 -5.85 -12.89
CA CYS A 461 7.46 -6.52 -11.81
C CYS A 461 6.62 -5.55 -10.96
N ALA A 462 7.16 -4.39 -10.64
CA ALA A 462 6.49 -3.37 -9.83
C ALA A 462 5.27 -2.77 -10.55
N SER A 463 5.34 -2.59 -11.86
CA SER A 463 4.25 -2.01 -12.67
C SER A 463 2.99 -2.87 -12.76
N LYS A 464 3.10 -4.19 -12.52
CA LYS A 464 1.91 -5.07 -12.47
C LYS A 464 0.94 -4.71 -11.34
N PHE A 465 1.45 -4.05 -10.29
CA PHE A 465 0.73 -3.83 -9.04
C PHE A 465 0.53 -2.35 -8.68
N MET A 466 0.71 -1.43 -9.63
CA MET A 466 0.61 0.03 -9.40
C MET A 466 1.54 0.55 -8.30
N THR A 467 2.71 -0.06 -8.10
CA THR A 467 3.63 0.30 -7.01
C THR A 467 4.74 1.26 -7.42
N VAL A 468 4.77 1.69 -8.68
CA VAL A 468 5.76 2.61 -9.23
C VAL A 468 5.15 3.49 -10.31
N THR A 469 5.62 4.72 -10.46
CA THR A 469 5.28 5.60 -11.58
C THR A 469 6.34 5.56 -12.67
N PHE A 470 5.95 5.89 -13.90
CA PHE A 470 6.84 6.04 -15.05
C PHE A 470 6.58 7.36 -15.76
N LYS A 471 7.60 7.96 -16.39
CA LYS A 471 7.38 9.05 -17.34
C LYS A 471 6.63 8.52 -18.56
N CYS A 472 5.62 9.25 -18.98
CA CYS A 472 4.81 8.93 -20.15
C CYS A 472 5.51 9.37 -21.44
N THR A 473 5.37 8.56 -22.50
CA THR A 473 5.80 8.95 -23.86
C THR A 473 4.89 10.06 -24.42
N LYS A 474 5.31 10.74 -25.50
CA LYS A 474 4.44 11.70 -26.22
C LYS A 474 3.11 11.04 -26.63
N LYS A 475 3.20 9.81 -27.17
CA LYS A 475 2.02 9.01 -27.57
C LYS A 475 1.05 8.81 -26.41
N MET A 476 1.53 8.38 -25.24
CA MET A 476 0.67 8.18 -24.05
C MET A 476 -0.06 9.46 -23.65
N LYS A 477 0.64 10.59 -23.65
CA LYS A 477 0.06 11.90 -23.31
C LYS A 477 -1.05 12.31 -24.27
N GLN A 478 -0.91 11.99 -25.57
CA GLN A 478 -1.90 12.31 -26.60
C GLN A 478 -3.15 11.43 -26.51
N ILE A 479 -2.98 10.09 -26.40
CA ILE A 479 -4.09 9.16 -26.51
C ILE A 479 -4.81 8.87 -25.18
N SER A 480 -4.18 9.17 -24.04
CA SER A 480 -4.70 8.87 -22.69
C SER A 480 -4.42 9.97 -21.67
N PRO A 481 -4.71 11.24 -21.99
CA PRO A 481 -4.37 12.39 -21.14
C PRO A 481 -4.99 12.32 -19.74
N ALA A 482 -6.15 11.68 -19.58
CA ALA A 482 -6.84 11.54 -18.30
C ALA A 482 -6.06 10.72 -17.26
N THR A 483 -5.04 9.96 -17.66
CA THR A 483 -4.22 9.13 -16.77
C THR A 483 -2.80 9.65 -16.55
N VAL A 484 -2.50 10.83 -17.13
CA VAL A 484 -1.18 11.46 -17.03
C VAL A 484 -1.21 12.57 -16.00
N HIS A 485 -0.34 12.49 -15.01
CA HIS A 485 -0.19 13.50 -13.97
C HIS A 485 0.53 14.75 -14.52
N ILE A 486 0.35 15.90 -13.84
CA ILE A 486 0.92 17.19 -14.27
C ILE A 486 2.45 17.13 -14.46
N ASP A 487 3.15 16.28 -13.71
CA ASP A 487 4.60 16.06 -13.85
C ASP A 487 4.99 15.14 -15.02
N GLY A 488 4.02 14.76 -15.85
CA GLY A 488 4.20 13.90 -17.03
C GLY A 488 4.38 12.42 -16.70
N THR A 489 4.04 11.98 -15.49
CA THR A 489 4.10 10.57 -15.08
C THR A 489 2.73 9.92 -15.00
N ALA A 490 2.69 8.57 -15.01
CA ALA A 490 1.52 7.78 -14.68
C ALA A 490 1.91 6.60 -13.79
N ARG A 491 0.94 6.06 -13.04
CA ARG A 491 1.09 4.88 -12.18
C ARG A 491 0.35 3.69 -12.80
N PRO A 492 0.94 2.99 -13.76
CA PRO A 492 0.24 1.95 -14.50
C PRO A 492 0.04 0.67 -13.69
N GLN A 493 -1.07 -0.02 -14.00
CA GLN A 493 -1.17 -1.47 -13.89
C GLN A 493 -0.85 -2.06 -15.27
N ILE A 494 0.23 -2.80 -15.38
CA ILE A 494 0.52 -3.55 -16.59
C ILE A 494 -0.05 -4.96 -16.46
N ILE A 495 -0.94 -5.31 -17.37
CA ILE A 495 -1.65 -6.59 -17.34
C ILE A 495 -1.21 -7.50 -18.48
N ASP A 496 -0.92 -8.76 -18.17
CA ASP A 496 -0.71 -9.85 -19.11
C ASP A 496 -1.85 -10.87 -19.04
N TYR A 497 -1.98 -11.69 -20.09
CA TYR A 497 -3.04 -12.71 -20.18
C TYR A 497 -3.04 -13.68 -18.99
N ASN A 498 -1.84 -14.15 -18.58
CA ASN A 498 -1.71 -15.15 -17.51
C ASN A 498 -2.11 -14.62 -16.13
N SER A 499 -2.01 -13.32 -15.91
CA SER A 499 -2.37 -12.71 -14.61
C SER A 499 -3.89 -12.55 -14.45
N ASN A 500 -4.60 -12.15 -15.52
CA ASN A 500 -6.05 -11.98 -15.51
C ASN A 500 -6.63 -12.07 -16.93
N PRO A 501 -6.97 -13.27 -17.42
CA PRO A 501 -7.43 -13.48 -18.80
C PRO A 501 -8.67 -12.67 -19.17
N LYS A 502 -9.65 -12.57 -18.25
CA LYS A 502 -10.92 -11.89 -18.52
C LYS A 502 -10.74 -10.38 -18.73
N ILE A 503 -9.97 -9.73 -17.86
CA ILE A 503 -9.69 -8.29 -17.96
C ILE A 503 -8.74 -8.02 -19.13
N TYR A 504 -7.76 -8.88 -19.38
CA TYR A 504 -6.90 -8.78 -20.56
C TYR A 504 -7.70 -8.82 -21.86
N ASN A 505 -8.65 -9.76 -21.98
CA ASN A 505 -9.53 -9.86 -23.14
C ASN A 505 -10.45 -8.62 -23.28
N LEU A 506 -10.96 -8.10 -22.18
CA LEU A 506 -11.72 -6.83 -22.19
C LEU A 506 -10.89 -5.69 -22.78
N LEU A 507 -9.63 -5.51 -22.32
CA LEU A 507 -8.73 -4.50 -22.89
C LEU A 507 -8.41 -4.75 -24.36
N LYS A 508 -8.26 -6.01 -24.76
CA LYS A 508 -8.01 -6.40 -26.16
C LYS A 508 -9.19 -6.03 -27.05
N GLU A 509 -10.43 -6.28 -26.61
CA GLU A 509 -11.63 -5.85 -27.35
C GLU A 509 -11.73 -4.32 -27.41
N TYR A 510 -11.44 -3.62 -26.30
CA TYR A 510 -11.38 -2.15 -26.30
C TYR A 510 -10.32 -1.61 -27.26
N LEU A 511 -9.12 -2.20 -27.31
CA LEU A 511 -8.06 -1.82 -28.24
C LEU A 511 -8.49 -1.97 -29.71
N LYS A 512 -9.25 -3.03 -30.07
CA LYS A 512 -9.74 -3.22 -31.44
C LYS A 512 -10.62 -2.05 -31.91
N ILE A 513 -11.46 -1.53 -31.03
CA ILE A 513 -12.42 -0.46 -31.34
C ILE A 513 -11.72 0.92 -31.23
N SER A 514 -10.98 1.16 -30.14
CA SER A 514 -10.45 2.47 -29.81
C SER A 514 -9.09 2.80 -30.38
N LYS A 515 -8.31 1.77 -30.75
CA LYS A 515 -6.88 1.82 -31.08
C LYS A 515 -6.01 2.27 -29.89
N ILE A 516 -6.56 2.29 -28.65
CA ILE A 516 -5.91 2.71 -27.41
C ILE A 516 -5.67 1.48 -26.51
N PRO A 517 -4.41 1.20 -26.10
CA PRO A 517 -4.08 -0.02 -25.36
C PRO A 517 -4.29 0.08 -23.84
N ASN A 518 -4.95 1.12 -23.38
CA ASN A 518 -5.18 1.37 -21.95
C ASN A 518 -6.53 2.03 -21.67
N MET A 519 -6.99 1.90 -20.44
CA MET A 519 -8.20 2.52 -19.88
C MET A 519 -7.87 3.08 -18.49
N ILE A 520 -8.73 3.93 -17.96
CA ILE A 520 -8.69 4.30 -16.54
C ILE A 520 -9.04 3.08 -15.69
N ASN A 521 -8.27 2.86 -14.62
CA ASN A 521 -8.58 1.92 -13.56
C ASN A 521 -8.54 2.62 -12.20
N THR A 522 -9.66 2.65 -11.51
CA THR A 522 -9.76 3.11 -10.12
C THR A 522 -10.51 2.11 -9.25
N SER A 523 -10.41 2.25 -7.93
CA SER A 523 -11.03 1.33 -6.98
C SER A 523 -12.56 1.42 -7.00
N PHE A 524 -13.21 0.27 -6.95
CA PHE A 524 -14.67 0.19 -6.85
C PHE A 524 -15.09 0.32 -5.37
N ASN A 525 -15.37 1.53 -4.98
CA ASN A 525 -15.91 1.94 -3.69
C ASN A 525 -16.41 3.38 -3.78
N MET A 526 -17.36 3.74 -2.95
CA MET A 526 -17.71 5.15 -2.73
C MET A 526 -16.62 5.83 -1.88
N HIS A 527 -16.69 7.17 -1.81
CA HIS A 527 -15.76 7.92 -0.96
C HIS A 527 -15.82 7.40 0.48
N GLU A 528 -14.64 7.29 1.13
CA GLU A 528 -14.48 6.83 2.50
C GLU A 528 -14.78 5.32 2.76
N GLU A 529 -15.29 4.58 1.80
CA GLU A 529 -15.54 3.14 1.95
C GLU A 529 -14.30 2.30 1.58
N PRO A 530 -14.15 1.09 2.16
CA PRO A 530 -13.26 0.07 1.62
C PRO A 530 -13.72 -0.39 0.24
N ILE A 531 -12.80 -0.92 -0.57
CA ILE A 531 -13.14 -1.57 -1.86
C ILE A 531 -14.22 -2.64 -1.63
N VAL A 532 -15.20 -2.73 -2.54
CA VAL A 532 -16.30 -3.68 -2.46
C VAL A 532 -15.80 -5.12 -2.33
N TYR A 533 -16.44 -5.93 -1.49
CA TYR A 533 -16.02 -7.29 -1.18
C TYR A 533 -16.94 -8.36 -1.76
N THR A 534 -18.25 -8.22 -1.51
CA THR A 534 -19.31 -9.16 -1.95
C THR A 534 -20.08 -8.62 -3.16
N PRO A 535 -20.84 -9.47 -3.89
CA PRO A 535 -21.79 -9.01 -4.91
C PRO A 535 -22.77 -7.97 -4.36
N ARG A 536 -23.25 -8.17 -3.13
CA ARG A 536 -24.12 -7.23 -2.43
C ARG A 536 -23.47 -5.86 -2.24
N ASP A 537 -22.19 -5.80 -1.82
CA ASP A 537 -21.47 -4.53 -1.69
C ASP A 537 -21.33 -3.83 -3.04
N ALA A 538 -20.99 -4.59 -4.09
CA ALA A 538 -20.84 -4.06 -5.44
C ALA A 538 -22.17 -3.46 -5.96
N ILE A 539 -23.29 -4.16 -5.75
CA ILE A 539 -24.61 -3.70 -6.15
C ILE A 539 -25.01 -2.44 -5.35
N LYS A 540 -24.80 -2.42 -4.04
CA LYS A 540 -25.08 -1.24 -3.21
C LYS A 540 -24.28 -0.02 -3.66
N SER A 541 -22.95 -0.18 -3.86
CA SER A 541 -22.10 0.90 -4.35
C SER A 541 -22.45 1.32 -5.77
N PHE A 542 -22.91 0.40 -6.62
CA PHE A 542 -23.43 0.71 -7.95
C PHE A 542 -24.72 1.55 -7.89
N LEU A 543 -25.67 1.16 -7.06
CA LEU A 543 -26.95 1.85 -6.89
C LEU A 543 -26.78 3.27 -6.32
N SER A 544 -25.89 3.42 -5.31
CA SER A 544 -25.60 4.73 -4.68
C SER A 544 -24.72 5.65 -5.51
N SER A 545 -24.03 5.14 -6.53
CA SER A 545 -23.16 5.89 -7.44
C SER A 545 -23.90 6.32 -8.70
N LYS A 546 -23.26 7.21 -9.49
CA LYS A 546 -23.69 7.55 -10.86
C LYS A 546 -22.91 6.74 -11.92
N ILE A 547 -22.48 5.51 -11.60
CA ILE A 547 -21.88 4.56 -12.54
C ILE A 547 -22.95 4.06 -13.49
N ASP A 548 -22.62 3.94 -14.79
CA ASP A 548 -23.61 3.65 -15.84
C ASP A 548 -23.99 2.17 -15.88
N TYR A 549 -22.99 1.24 -15.76
CA TYR A 549 -23.20 -0.20 -15.78
C TYR A 549 -22.35 -0.90 -14.72
N LEU A 550 -22.78 -2.12 -14.36
CA LEU A 550 -22.04 -3.02 -13.50
C LEU A 550 -21.72 -4.33 -14.25
N PHE A 551 -20.44 -4.57 -14.56
CA PHE A 551 -19.95 -5.83 -15.10
C PHE A 551 -19.58 -6.76 -13.95
N ILE A 552 -20.45 -7.70 -13.61
CA ILE A 552 -20.35 -8.58 -12.45
C ILE A 552 -20.51 -10.06 -12.87
N GLY A 553 -19.47 -10.88 -12.64
CA GLY A 553 -19.44 -12.23 -13.21
C GLY A 553 -19.57 -12.21 -14.74
N ASP A 554 -20.53 -12.95 -15.28
CA ASP A 554 -20.89 -12.92 -16.71
C ASP A 554 -22.14 -12.08 -17.01
N PHE A 555 -22.47 -11.15 -16.10
CA PHE A 555 -23.61 -10.25 -16.22
C PHE A 555 -23.17 -8.82 -16.50
N LEU A 556 -23.88 -8.12 -17.35
CA LEU A 556 -23.86 -6.66 -17.48
C LEU A 556 -25.19 -6.12 -16.95
N ALA A 557 -25.14 -5.49 -15.78
CA ALA A 557 -26.32 -4.97 -15.13
C ALA A 557 -26.45 -3.45 -15.28
N SER A 558 -27.69 -2.97 -15.37
CA SER A 558 -28.08 -1.56 -15.36
C SER A 558 -29.15 -1.31 -14.32
N LYS A 559 -29.29 -0.05 -13.91
CA LYS A 559 -30.42 0.39 -13.07
C LYS A 559 -31.71 0.28 -13.88
N ARG A 560 -32.82 -0.01 -13.23
CA ARG A 560 -34.13 0.25 -13.83
C ARG A 560 -34.34 1.76 -13.80
N ILE A 561 -34.62 2.33 -14.92
CA ILE A 561 -35.06 3.73 -15.09
C ILE A 561 -36.52 3.79 -14.61
#